data_84e1f9e3466fb8affedfb1d2ee2d2634
#
_entry.id   84e1f9e3466fb8affedfb1d2ee2d2634
#
_cell.length_a   1.000
_cell.length_b   1.000
_cell.length_c   1.000
_cell.angle_alpha   90.00
_cell.angle_beta   90.00
_cell.angle_gamma   90.00
#
_symmetry.space_group_name_H-M   'P 1'
#
loop_
_entity.id
_entity.type
_entity.pdbx_description
1 polymer ?
#
loop_
_entity_poly.entity_id
_entity_poly.type
_entity_poly.pdbx_seq_one_letter_code
_entity_poly.pdbx_strand_id
1 'polypeptide(L)'
;MRAASLPAVILALGCGRPAAPPGPSPATLAAAESLYLDTRDLRDRIDVLDASGAEKAPDGTTRALLVHRYDSLRPRLATRLAGVDSTSLGADDARALGVMRRTLARDLGEAPAPDTTGTAGAPDCAYDPRTVDATDSLRARIHACYGWTQAHLLTDGDMVDRLTLLGGLGRSEDPEQRRRQFLALAPVWRSMNGENDAGSPYRRLITLEAARSRGRELPAEAQARATGIEPDSLERWLVAILETWRDVTPSALVEPWDWYYQTGRASRVLSARIPLERLARLNDSVYQALGADLTGLRVRYDLAPRDGKTPVAFTTFGGRRPIVPWVFATYRTGGLDNLNELLHETGHAIHLAAIRTRPAYTDWPDADPFTEAVADFIALEVYEPAWQQRWLGDSVPLADGLRGRYGAILLDMSWALFELRMLRDPSADPNLVWARLTQDYLHIRAHPELAWWAMRGQLVDEPGYMMNYAAGAIVIAAIRERTRARHGDFSRGDPGWYAWVAPRLYRYGLERPTREVVEGFLGGPVSPAALLTDLRRMPRTVP
;
A
#
# COMPACT_ATOMS: atom_id res chain seq x y z
N MET A 1 -43.01 14.82 95.24
CA MET A 1 -41.88 15.22 94.42
C MET A 1 -41.53 14.05 93.48
N ARG A 2 -41.89 14.15 92.21
CA ARG A 2 -41.71 13.10 91.25
C ARG A 2 -40.61 13.52 90.23
N ALA A 3 -39.55 12.75 90.13
CA ALA A 3 -38.51 12.97 89.16
C ALA A 3 -38.95 12.43 87.78
N ALA A 4 -38.84 13.26 86.76
CA ALA A 4 -39.10 12.87 85.34
C ALA A 4 -37.85 12.37 84.68
N SER A 5 -37.93 11.17 84.14
CA SER A 5 -36.86 10.52 83.32
C SER A 5 -37.03 10.96 81.85
N LEU A 6 -35.98 11.50 81.25
CA LEU A 6 -35.90 11.77 79.80
C LEU A 6 -35.33 10.50 79.07
N PRO A 7 -35.88 10.14 77.90
CA PRO A 7 -35.29 9.07 77.10
C PRO A 7 -34.13 9.58 76.22
N ALA A 8 -33.01 8.86 76.20
CA ALA A 8 -31.91 9.13 75.30
C ALA A 8 -32.25 8.62 73.86
N VAL A 9 -32.20 9.54 72.90
CA VAL A 9 -32.29 9.18 71.46
C VAL A 9 -30.91 8.85 70.98
N ILE A 10 -30.68 7.56 70.62
CA ILE A 10 -29.48 7.11 69.96
C ILE A 10 -29.64 7.37 68.45
N LEU A 11 -28.93 8.39 67.90
CA LEU A 11 -28.75 8.55 66.46
C LEU A 11 -27.77 7.51 65.93
N ALA A 12 -28.27 6.50 65.23
CA ALA A 12 -27.44 5.61 64.41
C ALA A 12 -26.96 6.34 63.17
N LEU A 13 -25.71 6.81 63.18
CA LEU A 13 -25.00 7.25 61.98
C LEU A 13 -24.71 6.03 61.08
N GLY A 14 -25.56 5.81 60.10
CA GLY A 14 -25.32 4.86 59.04
C GLY A 14 -24.18 5.34 58.17
N CYS A 15 -23.00 4.70 58.26
CA CYS A 15 -21.93 4.86 57.27
C CYS A 15 -22.40 4.25 55.92
N GLY A 16 -23.07 5.07 55.11
CA GLY A 16 -23.33 4.75 53.72
C GLY A 16 -21.98 4.66 53.00
N ARG A 17 -21.62 3.47 52.50
CA ARG A 17 -20.54 3.35 51.53
C ARG A 17 -20.84 4.29 50.36
N PRO A 18 -19.85 5.10 49.90
CA PRO A 18 -20.05 5.90 48.71
C PRO A 18 -20.42 4.94 47.56
N ALA A 19 -21.50 5.25 46.83
CA ALA A 19 -21.88 4.51 45.65
C ALA A 19 -20.69 4.49 44.71
N ALA A 20 -20.34 3.30 44.19
CA ALA A 20 -19.33 3.19 43.17
C ALA A 20 -19.71 4.12 42.02
N PRO A 21 -18.74 4.84 41.43
CA PRO A 21 -19.04 5.70 40.29
C PRO A 21 -19.74 4.85 39.21
N PRO A 22 -20.80 5.40 38.55
CA PRO A 22 -21.49 4.67 37.51
C PRO A 22 -20.46 4.21 36.46
N GLY A 23 -20.46 2.94 36.13
CA GLY A 23 -19.64 2.39 35.04
C GLY A 23 -19.87 3.17 33.74
N PRO A 24 -18.92 3.16 32.80
CA PRO A 24 -19.02 3.93 31.57
C PRO A 24 -20.28 3.51 30.83
N SER A 25 -21.18 4.49 30.61
CA SER A 25 -22.40 4.25 29.85
C SER A 25 -22.04 4.11 28.34
N PRO A 26 -22.83 3.41 27.51
CA PRO A 26 -22.68 3.39 26.06
C PRO A 26 -22.54 4.79 25.43
N ALA A 27 -23.15 5.80 26.03
CA ALA A 27 -23.00 7.19 25.66
C ALA A 27 -21.54 7.70 25.77
N THR A 28 -20.73 7.14 26.68
CA THR A 28 -19.32 7.50 26.87
C THR A 28 -18.46 6.97 25.72
N LEU A 29 -18.69 5.75 25.24
CA LEU A 29 -17.98 5.17 24.09
C LEU A 29 -18.37 5.88 22.79
N ALA A 30 -19.66 6.14 22.55
CA ALA A 30 -20.13 6.89 21.38
C ALA A 30 -19.53 8.31 21.30
N ALA A 31 -19.38 8.98 22.44
CA ALA A 31 -18.70 10.28 22.51
C ALA A 31 -17.19 10.17 22.23
N ALA A 32 -16.54 9.07 22.63
CA ALA A 32 -15.14 8.79 22.28
C ALA A 32 -14.98 8.51 20.78
N GLU A 33 -15.88 7.74 20.18
CA GLU A 33 -15.90 7.47 18.73
C GLU A 33 -16.09 8.74 17.90
N SER A 34 -16.99 9.64 18.33
CA SER A 34 -17.17 10.93 17.65
C SER A 34 -15.89 11.76 17.69
N LEU A 35 -15.26 11.86 18.86
CA LEU A 35 -14.02 12.61 19.02
C LEU A 35 -12.85 11.97 18.25
N TYR A 36 -12.80 10.65 18.23
CA TYR A 36 -11.83 9.88 17.41
C TYR A 36 -11.97 10.23 15.94
N LEU A 37 -13.19 10.18 15.40
CA LEU A 37 -13.43 10.49 14.00
C LEU A 37 -13.07 11.95 13.65
N ASP A 38 -13.40 12.90 14.55
CA ASP A 38 -13.03 14.32 14.37
C ASP A 38 -11.50 14.51 14.39
N THR A 39 -10.78 13.76 15.23
CA THR A 39 -9.32 13.82 15.30
C THR A 39 -8.68 13.23 14.02
N ARG A 40 -9.24 12.11 13.53
CA ARG A 40 -8.82 11.50 12.25
C ARG A 40 -9.08 12.43 11.07
N ASP A 41 -10.26 13.05 11.00
CA ASP A 41 -10.62 14.01 9.95
C ASP A 41 -9.63 15.18 9.87
N LEU A 42 -9.23 15.73 11.01
CA LEU A 42 -8.22 16.79 11.03
C LEU A 42 -6.85 16.29 10.55
N ARG A 43 -6.42 15.11 10.97
CA ARG A 43 -5.16 14.52 10.55
C ARG A 43 -5.15 14.30 9.03
N ASP A 44 -6.17 13.66 8.47
CA ASP A 44 -6.28 13.43 7.04
C ASP A 44 -6.23 14.75 6.23
N ARG A 45 -6.90 15.80 6.70
CA ARG A 45 -6.87 17.13 6.06
C ARG A 45 -5.50 17.80 6.13
N ILE A 46 -4.72 17.57 7.20
CA ILE A 46 -3.33 18.03 7.29
C ILE A 46 -2.48 17.26 6.30
N ASP A 47 -2.60 15.94 6.25
CA ASP A 47 -1.83 15.07 5.35
C ASP A 47 -2.09 15.42 3.87
N VAL A 48 -3.33 15.77 3.50
CA VAL A 48 -3.65 16.30 2.16
C VAL A 48 -2.92 17.61 1.85
N LEU A 49 -2.82 18.53 2.80
CA LEU A 49 -2.10 19.79 2.59
C LEU A 49 -0.60 19.53 2.44
N ASP A 50 -0.04 18.67 3.28
CA ASP A 50 1.37 18.29 3.23
C ASP A 50 1.72 17.60 1.89
N ALA A 51 0.88 16.67 1.46
CA ALA A 51 1.06 15.99 0.18
C ALA A 51 0.92 16.92 -1.03
N SER A 52 -0.01 17.87 -0.95
CA SER A 52 -0.28 18.81 -2.05
C SER A 52 0.70 19.97 -2.11
N GLY A 53 1.47 20.24 -1.07
CA GLY A 53 2.24 21.48 -0.92
C GLY A 53 1.37 22.73 -0.87
N ALA A 54 0.08 22.60 -0.50
CA ALA A 54 -0.86 23.73 -0.44
C ALA A 54 -0.91 24.35 0.97
N GLU A 55 -0.91 25.65 1.04
CA GLU A 55 -1.02 26.37 2.33
C GLU A 55 -2.41 26.28 2.96
N LYS A 56 -3.45 26.07 2.15
CA LYS A 56 -4.86 26.12 2.54
C LYS A 56 -5.66 24.98 1.94
N ALA A 57 -6.56 24.43 2.73
CA ALA A 57 -7.58 23.50 2.26
C ALA A 57 -8.60 24.23 1.33
N PRO A 58 -9.41 23.46 0.53
CA PRO A 58 -10.40 24.05 -0.37
C PRO A 58 -11.43 24.97 0.31
N ASP A 59 -11.68 24.79 1.60
CA ASP A 59 -12.56 25.65 2.43
C ASP A 59 -11.87 26.89 2.99
N GLY A 60 -10.61 27.15 2.60
CA GLY A 60 -9.80 28.26 3.06
C GLY A 60 -9.12 28.06 4.42
N THR A 61 -9.30 26.90 5.08
CA THR A 61 -8.67 26.58 6.37
C THR A 61 -7.16 26.40 6.16
N THR A 62 -6.34 27.14 6.93
CA THR A 62 -4.87 27.01 6.85
C THR A 62 -4.37 25.74 7.56
N ARG A 63 -3.21 25.22 7.13
CA ARG A 63 -2.53 24.10 7.80
C ARG A 63 -2.31 24.39 9.30
N ALA A 64 -1.81 25.57 9.63
CA ALA A 64 -1.57 25.96 11.03
C ALA A 64 -2.84 25.87 11.91
N LEU A 65 -4.01 26.27 11.37
CA LEU A 65 -5.28 26.17 12.11
C LEU A 65 -5.72 24.71 12.26
N LEU A 66 -5.51 23.86 11.26
CA LEU A 66 -5.80 22.42 11.36
C LEU A 66 -4.91 21.76 12.41
N VAL A 67 -3.60 22.04 12.40
CA VAL A 67 -2.64 21.52 13.39
C VAL A 67 -3.02 21.98 14.81
N HIS A 68 -3.33 23.27 14.99
CA HIS A 68 -3.77 23.78 16.30
C HIS A 68 -5.02 23.06 16.82
N ARG A 69 -6.01 22.81 15.96
CA ARG A 69 -7.22 22.05 16.32
C ARG A 69 -6.90 20.60 16.65
N TYR A 70 -6.06 19.96 15.84
CA TYR A 70 -5.60 18.59 16.06
C TYR A 70 -4.92 18.44 17.42
N ASP A 71 -3.96 19.32 17.74
CA ASP A 71 -3.24 19.32 19.02
C ASP A 71 -4.16 19.56 20.22
N SER A 72 -5.28 20.29 20.03
CA SER A 72 -6.30 20.46 21.06
C SER A 72 -7.16 19.21 21.26
N LEU A 73 -7.51 18.48 20.17
CA LEU A 73 -8.41 17.32 20.25
C LEU A 73 -7.69 16.05 20.70
N ARG A 74 -6.44 15.83 20.28
CA ARG A 74 -5.66 14.62 20.57
C ARG A 74 -5.54 14.29 22.07
N PRO A 75 -5.15 15.20 22.97
CA PRO A 75 -5.10 14.92 24.40
C PRO A 75 -6.49 14.64 25.00
N ARG A 76 -7.52 15.30 24.50
CA ARG A 76 -8.91 15.07 24.92
C ARG A 76 -9.37 13.66 24.52
N LEU A 77 -9.00 13.20 23.32
CA LEU A 77 -9.26 11.84 22.86
C LEU A 77 -8.52 10.82 23.75
N ALA A 78 -7.23 11.05 24.04
CA ALA A 78 -6.44 10.19 24.91
C ALA A 78 -7.08 10.05 26.30
N THR A 79 -7.45 11.16 26.92
CA THR A 79 -8.13 11.17 28.23
C THR A 79 -9.46 10.42 28.17
N ARG A 80 -10.25 10.65 27.11
CA ARG A 80 -11.56 10.00 26.94
C ARG A 80 -11.42 8.50 26.78
N LEU A 81 -10.48 8.03 25.95
CA LEU A 81 -10.24 6.60 25.72
C LEU A 81 -9.66 5.90 26.97
N ALA A 82 -8.81 6.58 27.73
CA ALA A 82 -8.29 6.05 29.00
C ALA A 82 -9.41 5.85 30.04
N GLY A 83 -10.41 6.74 30.06
CA GLY A 83 -11.54 6.68 31.01
C GLY A 83 -12.62 5.64 30.66
N VAL A 84 -12.53 4.94 29.52
CA VAL A 84 -13.49 3.87 29.17
C VAL A 84 -13.04 2.56 29.76
N ASP A 85 -13.85 1.98 30.67
CA ASP A 85 -13.62 0.64 31.23
C ASP A 85 -14.05 -0.43 30.23
N SER A 86 -13.09 -1.22 29.73
CA SER A 86 -13.34 -2.29 28.77
C SER A 86 -14.05 -3.50 29.35
N THR A 87 -14.07 -3.66 30.68
CA THR A 87 -14.65 -4.86 31.33
C THR A 87 -16.18 -4.87 31.32
N SER A 88 -16.80 -3.69 31.13
CA SER A 88 -18.25 -3.52 31.07
C SER A 88 -18.81 -3.50 29.65
N LEU A 89 -17.95 -3.61 28.62
CA LEU A 89 -18.33 -3.49 27.20
C LEU A 89 -18.68 -4.84 26.59
N GLY A 90 -19.63 -4.84 25.66
CA GLY A 90 -19.84 -5.98 24.75
C GLY A 90 -18.64 -6.18 23.82
N ALA A 91 -18.55 -7.38 23.21
CA ALA A 91 -17.38 -7.78 22.40
C ALA A 91 -17.06 -6.79 21.27
N ASP A 92 -18.06 -6.28 20.54
CA ASP A 92 -17.84 -5.31 19.45
C ASP A 92 -17.39 -3.94 19.98
N ASP A 93 -17.97 -3.48 21.09
CA ASP A 93 -17.57 -2.22 21.72
C ASP A 93 -16.15 -2.29 22.31
N ALA A 94 -15.77 -3.42 22.91
CA ALA A 94 -14.41 -3.66 23.39
C ALA A 94 -13.41 -3.67 22.22
N ARG A 95 -13.77 -4.28 21.10
CA ARG A 95 -12.97 -4.27 19.88
C ARG A 95 -12.82 -2.88 19.30
N ALA A 96 -13.91 -2.11 19.22
CA ALA A 96 -13.89 -0.73 18.76
C ALA A 96 -12.98 0.16 19.63
N LEU A 97 -13.09 0.04 20.96
CA LEU A 97 -12.20 0.72 21.90
C LEU A 97 -10.74 0.33 21.68
N GLY A 98 -10.47 -0.96 21.47
CA GLY A 98 -9.14 -1.48 21.17
C GLY A 98 -8.55 -0.90 19.88
N VAL A 99 -9.35 -0.80 18.80
CA VAL A 99 -8.93 -0.17 17.53
C VAL A 99 -8.55 1.28 17.78
N MET A 100 -9.43 2.08 18.40
CA MET A 100 -9.17 3.50 18.65
C MET A 100 -7.92 3.73 19.50
N ARG A 101 -7.69 2.91 20.54
CA ARG A 101 -6.48 2.98 21.38
C ARG A 101 -5.21 2.67 20.60
N ARG A 102 -5.22 1.65 19.75
CA ARG A 102 -4.05 1.32 18.90
C ARG A 102 -3.76 2.43 17.89
N THR A 103 -4.78 2.93 17.20
CA THR A 103 -4.64 4.03 16.24
C THR A 103 -4.11 5.30 16.93
N LEU A 104 -4.60 5.62 18.15
CA LEU A 104 -4.07 6.75 18.89
C LEU A 104 -2.59 6.57 19.23
N ALA A 105 -2.18 5.38 19.65
CA ALA A 105 -0.80 5.11 20.03
C ALA A 105 0.17 5.09 18.84
N ARG A 106 -0.27 4.63 17.67
CA ARG A 106 0.56 4.46 16.47
C ARG A 106 0.51 5.69 15.55
N ASP A 107 -0.69 6.08 15.13
CA ASP A 107 -0.87 7.03 14.03
C ASP A 107 -1.16 8.46 14.51
N LEU A 108 -1.75 8.61 15.70
CA LEU A 108 -2.16 9.88 16.25
C LEU A 108 -1.34 10.30 17.49
N GLY A 109 -0.29 9.53 17.84
CA GLY A 109 0.53 9.74 19.03
C GLY A 109 1.31 11.05 19.01
N GLU A 110 1.74 11.48 17.83
CA GLU A 110 2.58 12.65 17.65
C GLU A 110 1.89 13.73 16.81
N ALA A 111 2.31 14.98 16.99
CA ALA A 111 1.93 16.05 16.08
C ALA A 111 2.54 15.76 14.69
N PRO A 112 1.85 16.16 13.60
CA PRO A 112 2.44 16.09 12.26
C PRO A 112 3.79 16.79 12.27
N ALA A 113 4.80 16.18 11.63
CA ALA A 113 6.11 16.79 11.51
C ALA A 113 5.99 18.21 10.94
N PRO A 114 6.81 19.16 11.38
CA PRO A 114 6.88 20.45 10.72
C PRO A 114 7.24 20.22 9.26
N ASP A 115 6.62 21.02 8.37
CA ASP A 115 6.90 20.96 6.93
C ASP A 115 8.41 21.18 6.70
N THR A 116 9.14 20.13 6.38
CA THR A 116 10.56 20.15 6.05
C THR A 116 10.78 20.05 4.55
N THR A 117 9.74 20.20 3.75
CA THR A 117 9.85 20.20 2.29
C THR A 117 10.67 21.40 1.84
N GLY A 118 11.97 21.21 1.69
CA GLY A 118 12.84 22.17 1.04
C GLY A 118 14.22 22.45 1.66
N THR A 119 14.52 22.02 2.88
CA THR A 119 15.82 22.37 3.51
C THR A 119 16.50 21.24 4.29
N ALA A 120 16.01 20.02 4.25
CA ALA A 120 16.75 18.91 4.84
C ALA A 120 18.02 18.67 3.98
N GLY A 121 19.19 18.99 4.53
CA GLY A 121 20.47 18.62 3.92
C GLY A 121 20.58 17.11 3.74
N ALA A 122 21.58 16.68 2.96
CA ALA A 122 21.82 15.24 2.76
C ALA A 122 21.90 14.53 4.12
N PRO A 123 21.20 13.41 4.33
CA PRO A 123 21.29 12.65 5.56
C PRO A 123 22.71 12.08 5.72
N ASP A 124 23.16 11.90 6.97
CA ASP A 124 24.37 11.12 7.21
C ASP A 124 24.13 9.65 6.89
N CYS A 125 24.60 9.23 5.73
CA CYS A 125 24.49 7.86 5.23
C CYS A 125 25.66 6.97 5.63
N ALA A 126 26.66 7.48 6.36
CA ALA A 126 27.73 6.66 6.89
C ALA A 126 27.17 5.64 7.89
N TYR A 127 27.43 4.38 7.66
CA TYR A 127 26.96 3.28 8.50
C TYR A 127 28.10 2.67 9.29
N ASP A 128 28.00 2.71 10.62
CA ASP A 128 28.88 1.92 11.50
C ASP A 128 28.05 0.81 12.15
N PRO A 129 28.28 -0.47 11.78
CA PRO A 129 27.51 -1.60 12.31
C PRO A 129 27.65 -1.77 13.82
N ARG A 130 28.64 -1.13 14.46
CA ARG A 130 28.87 -1.20 15.90
C ARG A 130 27.99 -0.23 16.70
N THR A 131 27.44 0.79 16.07
CA THR A 131 26.73 1.89 16.76
C THR A 131 25.21 1.80 16.65
N VAL A 132 24.69 0.94 15.80
CA VAL A 132 23.24 0.82 15.56
C VAL A 132 22.70 -0.46 16.19
N ASP A 133 22.06 -0.34 17.34
CA ASP A 133 21.54 -1.48 18.11
C ASP A 133 20.05 -1.75 17.84
N ALA A 134 19.25 -0.72 17.54
CA ALA A 134 17.81 -0.84 17.36
C ALA A 134 17.42 -1.02 15.90
N THR A 135 16.66 -2.06 15.60
CA THR A 135 16.15 -2.39 14.26
C THR A 135 15.42 -1.21 13.62
N ASP A 136 14.52 -0.57 14.37
CA ASP A 136 13.69 0.52 13.84
C ASP A 136 14.53 1.78 13.51
N SER A 137 15.55 2.07 14.32
CA SER A 137 16.50 3.17 14.03
C SER A 137 17.34 2.89 12.79
N LEU A 138 17.82 1.65 12.61
CA LEU A 138 18.57 1.26 11.43
C LEU A 138 17.70 1.33 10.18
N ARG A 139 16.48 0.84 10.26
CA ARG A 139 15.48 0.90 9.19
C ARG A 139 15.23 2.35 8.75
N ALA A 140 14.88 3.22 9.69
CA ALA A 140 14.62 4.64 9.41
C ALA A 140 15.82 5.34 8.76
N ARG A 141 17.04 5.01 9.18
CA ARG A 141 18.27 5.57 8.61
C ARG A 141 18.50 5.09 7.17
N ILE A 142 18.37 3.79 6.90
CA ILE A 142 18.50 3.25 5.54
C ILE A 142 17.43 3.86 4.64
N HIS A 143 16.18 3.95 5.13
CA HIS A 143 15.07 4.55 4.39
C HIS A 143 15.34 6.02 4.03
N ALA A 144 15.83 6.82 4.99
CA ALA A 144 16.19 8.22 4.74
C ALA A 144 17.30 8.35 3.69
N CYS A 145 18.35 7.52 3.79
CA CYS A 145 19.45 7.50 2.81
C CYS A 145 18.99 7.06 1.42
N TYR A 146 18.16 6.03 1.36
CA TYR A 146 17.55 5.59 0.12
C TYR A 146 16.69 6.71 -0.50
N GLY A 147 15.81 7.32 0.30
CA GLY A 147 14.91 8.40 -0.13
C GLY A 147 15.68 9.60 -0.70
N TRP A 148 16.73 10.02 -0.01
CA TRP A 148 17.60 11.09 -0.52
C TRP A 148 18.30 10.69 -1.83
N THR A 149 18.98 9.54 -1.83
CA THR A 149 19.81 9.11 -2.97
C THR A 149 18.96 8.91 -4.22
N GLN A 150 17.74 8.33 -4.11
CA GLN A 150 16.88 8.12 -5.26
C GLN A 150 16.37 9.41 -5.92
N ALA A 151 16.35 10.53 -5.18
CA ALA A 151 15.94 11.83 -5.68
C ALA A 151 17.12 12.64 -6.28
N HIS A 152 18.37 12.22 -6.07
CA HIS A 152 19.58 12.99 -6.37
C HIS A 152 20.61 12.17 -7.15
N LEU A 153 20.19 11.53 -8.24
CA LEU A 153 21.08 10.78 -9.13
C LEU A 153 21.67 11.71 -10.19
N LEU A 154 22.96 11.51 -10.49
CA LEU A 154 23.65 12.25 -11.55
C LEU A 154 23.77 11.36 -12.79
N THR A 155 23.32 11.85 -13.93
CA THR A 155 23.53 11.22 -15.23
C THR A 155 23.80 12.28 -16.28
N ASP A 156 24.87 12.13 -17.05
CA ASP A 156 25.29 13.06 -18.10
C ASP A 156 25.41 14.53 -17.66
N GLY A 157 25.68 14.76 -16.36
CA GLY A 157 25.81 16.08 -15.74
C GLY A 157 24.52 16.67 -15.19
N ASP A 158 23.38 16.03 -15.43
CA ASP A 158 22.07 16.44 -14.93
C ASP A 158 21.67 15.64 -13.67
N MET A 159 20.95 16.31 -12.76
CA MET A 159 20.35 15.66 -11.61
C MET A 159 18.97 15.10 -12.01
N VAL A 160 18.78 13.81 -11.80
CA VAL A 160 17.56 13.10 -12.13
C VAL A 160 17.09 12.24 -10.95
N ASP A 161 15.82 11.92 -10.90
CA ASP A 161 15.28 10.96 -9.94
C ASP A 161 15.25 9.53 -10.51
N ARG A 162 15.12 8.55 -9.61
CA ARG A 162 15.07 7.12 -9.93
C ARG A 162 13.92 6.79 -10.90
N LEU A 163 12.73 7.37 -10.74
CA LEU A 163 11.56 7.06 -11.57
C LEU A 163 11.78 7.53 -13.01
N THR A 164 12.45 8.66 -13.20
CA THR A 164 12.87 9.15 -14.51
C THR A 164 13.78 8.15 -15.23
N LEU A 165 14.78 7.60 -14.53
CA LEU A 165 15.67 6.57 -15.10
C LEU A 165 14.92 5.28 -15.42
N LEU A 166 14.10 4.78 -14.49
CA LEU A 166 13.30 3.57 -14.72
C LEU A 166 12.33 3.73 -15.91
N GLY A 167 11.67 4.88 -16.01
CA GLY A 167 10.83 5.19 -17.15
C GLY A 167 11.61 5.23 -18.48
N GLY A 168 12.88 5.65 -18.44
CA GLY A 168 13.79 5.60 -19.59
C GLY A 168 14.08 4.17 -20.06
N LEU A 169 14.25 3.23 -19.11
CA LEU A 169 14.48 1.82 -19.44
C LEU A 169 13.34 1.20 -20.27
N GLY A 170 12.09 1.58 -19.98
CA GLY A 170 10.93 1.08 -20.72
C GLY A 170 10.77 1.68 -22.12
N ARG A 171 11.33 2.86 -22.38
CA ARG A 171 11.10 3.65 -23.60
C ARG A 171 12.26 3.64 -24.59
N SER A 172 13.50 3.65 -24.09
CA SER A 172 14.68 3.76 -24.98
C SER A 172 14.83 2.52 -25.87
N GLU A 173 14.98 2.74 -27.18
CA GLU A 173 15.25 1.67 -28.14
C GLU A 173 16.72 1.21 -28.12
N ASP A 174 17.64 2.08 -27.70
CA ASP A 174 19.08 1.80 -27.63
C ASP A 174 19.43 0.97 -26.36
N PRO A 175 19.89 -0.29 -26.51
CA PRO A 175 20.29 -1.14 -25.37
C PRO A 175 21.43 -0.55 -24.54
N GLU A 176 22.38 0.15 -25.17
CA GLU A 176 23.50 0.76 -24.45
C GLU A 176 23.04 1.98 -23.62
N GLN A 177 22.06 2.71 -24.11
CA GLN A 177 21.43 3.78 -23.32
C GLN A 177 20.70 3.19 -22.13
N ARG A 178 19.91 2.11 -22.29
CA ARG A 178 19.25 1.41 -21.16
C ARG A 178 20.28 0.92 -20.15
N ARG A 179 21.37 0.31 -20.61
CA ARG A 179 22.47 -0.13 -19.74
C ARG A 179 23.06 1.03 -18.93
N ARG A 180 23.37 2.15 -19.59
CA ARG A 180 23.89 3.37 -18.87
C ARG A 180 22.90 3.86 -17.83
N GLN A 181 21.61 4.01 -18.17
CA GLN A 181 20.56 4.44 -17.24
C GLN A 181 20.41 3.47 -16.06
N PHE A 182 20.46 2.18 -16.31
CA PHE A 182 20.39 1.17 -15.26
C PHE A 182 21.57 1.26 -14.30
N LEU A 183 22.78 1.36 -14.81
CA LEU A 183 23.97 1.47 -13.99
C LEU A 183 24.06 2.82 -13.23
N ALA A 184 23.41 3.88 -13.73
CA ALA A 184 23.28 5.14 -13.01
C ALA A 184 22.45 5.01 -11.71
N LEU A 185 21.70 3.93 -11.54
CA LEU A 185 21.01 3.60 -10.29
C LEU A 185 21.93 3.02 -9.20
N ALA A 186 23.18 2.72 -9.48
CA ALA A 186 24.11 2.10 -8.53
C ALA A 186 24.23 2.82 -7.17
N PRO A 187 24.19 4.17 -7.09
CA PRO A 187 24.18 4.85 -5.79
C PRO A 187 22.99 4.46 -4.91
N VAL A 188 21.79 4.25 -5.50
CA VAL A 188 20.59 3.79 -4.78
C VAL A 188 20.83 2.39 -4.21
N TRP A 189 21.41 1.48 -4.96
CA TRP A 189 21.71 0.14 -4.47
C TRP A 189 22.70 0.14 -3.32
N ARG A 190 23.75 0.99 -3.42
CA ARG A 190 24.75 1.14 -2.36
C ARG A 190 24.18 1.73 -1.07
N SER A 191 23.19 2.61 -1.15
CA SER A 191 22.56 3.16 0.05
C SER A 191 21.92 2.08 0.94
N MET A 192 21.51 0.95 0.35
CA MET A 192 20.95 -0.19 1.06
C MET A 192 21.98 -1.31 1.31
N ASN A 193 22.74 -1.66 0.28
CA ASN A 193 23.61 -2.85 0.31
C ASN A 193 25.07 -2.53 0.74
N GLY A 194 25.49 -1.26 0.73
CA GLY A 194 26.90 -0.94 0.95
C GLY A 194 27.78 -1.65 -0.08
N GLU A 195 28.85 -2.28 0.39
CA GLU A 195 29.80 -3.06 -0.42
C GLU A 195 29.46 -4.56 -0.44
N ASN A 196 28.28 -4.94 -0.02
CA ASN A 196 27.82 -6.35 0.07
C ASN A 196 28.65 -7.23 1.03
N ASP A 197 29.18 -6.67 2.08
CA ASP A 197 29.93 -7.37 3.11
C ASP A 197 29.10 -7.59 4.40
N ALA A 198 29.71 -8.13 5.44
CA ALA A 198 29.08 -8.34 6.74
C ALA A 198 28.65 -7.03 7.44
N GLY A 199 29.21 -5.89 7.04
CA GLY A 199 28.86 -4.54 7.51
C GLY A 199 27.74 -3.89 6.69
N SER A 200 27.24 -4.54 5.66
CA SER A 200 26.15 -4.01 4.82
C SER A 200 24.92 -3.65 5.67
N PRO A 201 24.35 -2.44 5.49
CA PRO A 201 23.17 -2.00 6.25
C PRO A 201 22.01 -2.97 6.13
N TYR A 202 21.68 -3.44 4.94
CA TYR A 202 20.60 -4.38 4.71
C TYR A 202 20.85 -5.74 5.37
N ARG A 203 22.05 -6.30 5.25
CA ARG A 203 22.41 -7.57 5.89
C ARG A 203 22.26 -7.48 7.42
N ARG A 204 22.68 -6.36 8.00
CA ARG A 204 22.49 -6.12 9.42
C ARG A 204 21.01 -6.01 9.78
N LEU A 205 20.22 -5.26 9.00
CA LEU A 205 18.78 -5.10 9.19
C LEU A 205 18.07 -6.46 9.17
N ILE A 206 18.29 -7.27 8.13
CA ILE A 206 17.69 -8.60 7.98
C ILE A 206 18.09 -9.54 9.13
N THR A 207 19.34 -9.47 9.59
CA THR A 207 19.78 -10.26 10.74
C THR A 207 19.02 -9.89 12.02
N LEU A 208 18.79 -8.61 12.25
CA LEU A 208 18.02 -8.12 13.40
C LEU A 208 16.53 -8.50 13.30
N GLU A 209 15.94 -8.37 12.12
CA GLU A 209 14.54 -8.74 11.86
C GLU A 209 14.31 -10.25 12.01
N ALA A 210 15.20 -11.07 11.48
CA ALA A 210 15.15 -12.51 11.64
C ALA A 210 15.31 -12.93 13.13
N ALA A 211 16.17 -12.23 13.87
CA ALA A 211 16.30 -12.46 15.32
C ALA A 211 15.03 -12.05 16.09
N ARG A 212 14.41 -10.92 15.72
CA ARG A 212 13.17 -10.42 16.31
C ARG A 212 11.98 -11.36 16.06
N SER A 213 11.97 -12.01 14.88
CA SER A 213 10.93 -12.96 14.47
C SER A 213 11.19 -14.40 14.93
N ARG A 214 12.29 -14.67 15.66
CA ARG A 214 12.63 -16.04 16.06
C ARG A 214 11.52 -16.68 16.91
N GLY A 215 11.01 -17.85 16.46
CA GLY A 215 9.91 -18.55 17.12
C GLY A 215 8.55 -17.88 16.97
N ARG A 216 8.44 -16.95 16.05
CA ARG A 216 7.20 -16.26 15.66
C ARG A 216 7.02 -16.35 14.15
N GLU A 217 5.82 -16.03 13.68
CA GLU A 217 5.54 -15.86 12.27
C GLU A 217 6.34 -14.68 11.67
N LEU A 218 6.86 -14.87 10.46
CA LEU A 218 7.54 -13.79 9.76
C LEU A 218 6.55 -12.69 9.32
N PRO A 219 6.97 -11.42 9.26
CA PRO A 219 6.09 -10.33 8.79
C PRO A 219 5.45 -10.62 7.42
N ALA A 220 6.21 -11.13 6.46
CA ALA A 220 5.71 -11.50 5.14
C ALA A 220 4.63 -12.62 5.19
N GLU A 221 4.79 -13.57 6.10
CA GLU A 221 3.81 -14.64 6.33
C GLU A 221 2.52 -14.10 6.97
N ALA A 222 2.66 -13.17 7.93
CA ALA A 222 1.52 -12.51 8.57
C ALA A 222 0.70 -11.69 7.57
N GLN A 223 1.35 -10.94 6.67
CA GLN A 223 0.69 -10.20 5.59
C GLN A 223 -0.11 -11.13 4.66
N ALA A 224 0.51 -12.22 4.23
CA ALA A 224 -0.17 -13.21 3.38
C ALA A 224 -1.37 -13.85 4.11
N ARG A 225 -1.21 -14.25 5.38
CA ARG A 225 -2.27 -14.87 6.17
C ARG A 225 -3.45 -13.94 6.41
N ALA A 226 -3.21 -12.64 6.55
CA ALA A 226 -4.26 -11.64 6.70
C ALA A 226 -5.22 -11.62 5.49
N THR A 227 -4.78 -12.10 4.33
CA THR A 227 -5.61 -12.24 3.12
C THR A 227 -6.15 -13.66 2.87
N GLY A 228 -5.84 -14.62 3.74
CA GLY A 228 -6.28 -16.01 3.61
C GLY A 228 -5.27 -16.95 2.97
N ILE A 229 -4.00 -16.54 2.80
CA ILE A 229 -2.92 -17.38 2.29
C ILE A 229 -2.16 -17.97 3.48
N GLU A 230 -2.22 -19.29 3.65
CA GLU A 230 -1.55 -19.96 4.78
C GLU A 230 -0.01 -19.95 4.58
N PRO A 231 0.78 -19.71 5.66
CA PRO A 231 2.23 -19.62 5.61
C PRO A 231 2.91 -20.85 4.97
N ASP A 232 2.42 -22.07 5.27
CA ASP A 232 2.93 -23.32 4.70
C ASP A 232 2.72 -23.45 3.18
N SER A 233 1.82 -22.67 2.64
CA SER A 233 1.52 -22.65 1.19
C SER A 233 2.23 -21.53 0.46
N LEU A 234 2.63 -20.48 1.17
CA LEU A 234 3.07 -19.21 0.59
C LEU A 234 4.23 -19.38 -0.40
N GLU A 235 5.39 -19.86 0.04
CA GLU A 235 6.54 -20.01 -0.86
C GLU A 235 6.24 -20.97 -2.01
N ARG A 236 5.55 -22.06 -1.75
CA ARG A 236 5.16 -23.03 -2.79
C ARG A 236 4.29 -22.39 -3.86
N TRP A 237 3.37 -21.49 -3.49
CA TRP A 237 2.51 -20.78 -4.45
C TRP A 237 3.29 -19.75 -5.25
N LEU A 238 4.16 -18.97 -4.58
CA LEU A 238 5.02 -18.02 -5.29
C LEU A 238 5.91 -18.71 -6.32
N VAL A 239 6.55 -19.81 -5.93
CA VAL A 239 7.39 -20.62 -6.82
C VAL A 239 6.56 -21.17 -7.99
N ALA A 240 5.39 -21.76 -7.73
CA ALA A 240 4.55 -22.33 -8.81
C ALA A 240 4.07 -21.25 -9.81
N ILE A 241 3.80 -20.03 -9.34
CA ILE A 241 3.43 -18.91 -10.21
C ILE A 241 4.63 -18.47 -11.05
N LEU A 242 5.80 -18.31 -10.44
CA LEU A 242 7.04 -17.95 -11.14
C LEU A 242 7.47 -19.03 -12.15
N GLU A 243 7.35 -20.31 -11.82
CA GLU A 243 7.58 -21.42 -12.73
C GLU A 243 6.59 -21.41 -13.91
N THR A 244 5.31 -21.13 -13.66
CA THR A 244 4.32 -21.00 -14.73
C THR A 244 4.69 -19.86 -15.68
N TRP A 245 5.13 -18.71 -15.16
CA TRP A 245 5.64 -17.62 -15.99
C TRP A 245 6.85 -18.05 -16.83
N ARG A 246 7.85 -18.65 -16.20
CA ARG A 246 9.04 -19.18 -16.88
C ARG A 246 8.66 -20.08 -18.05
N ASP A 247 7.69 -20.98 -17.84
CA ASP A 247 7.32 -22.00 -18.82
C ASP A 247 6.49 -21.46 -19.99
N VAL A 248 5.84 -20.29 -19.84
CA VAL A 248 5.03 -19.66 -20.90
C VAL A 248 5.77 -18.51 -21.60
N THR A 249 6.96 -18.12 -21.13
CA THR A 249 7.77 -17.04 -21.71
C THR A 249 8.97 -17.59 -22.49
N PRO A 250 9.54 -16.83 -23.44
CA PRO A 250 10.75 -17.26 -24.16
C PRO A 250 11.90 -17.52 -23.18
N SER A 251 12.65 -18.60 -23.43
CA SER A 251 13.78 -19.01 -22.58
C SER A 251 15.08 -18.22 -22.82
N ALA A 252 15.12 -17.35 -23.83
CA ALA A 252 16.27 -16.49 -24.08
C ALA A 252 16.50 -15.54 -22.91
N LEU A 253 17.74 -15.50 -22.39
CA LEU A 253 18.11 -14.61 -21.31
C LEU A 253 18.11 -13.16 -21.79
N VAL A 254 17.51 -12.29 -21.00
CA VAL A 254 17.52 -10.83 -21.19
C VAL A 254 18.42 -10.17 -20.15
N GLU A 255 19.02 -9.06 -20.49
CA GLU A 255 19.80 -8.28 -19.53
C GLU A 255 18.87 -7.57 -18.53
N PRO A 256 19.27 -7.30 -17.27
CA PRO A 256 18.42 -6.62 -16.29
C PRO A 256 17.90 -5.26 -16.79
N TRP A 257 18.71 -4.51 -17.54
CA TRP A 257 18.33 -3.21 -18.12
C TRP A 257 17.37 -3.33 -19.31
N ASP A 258 17.18 -4.52 -19.88
CA ASP A 258 16.26 -4.78 -20.99
C ASP A 258 14.89 -5.27 -20.52
N TRP A 259 14.75 -5.66 -19.25
CA TRP A 259 13.50 -6.21 -18.71
C TRP A 259 12.30 -5.29 -18.94
N TYR A 260 12.40 -4.03 -18.53
CA TYR A 260 11.31 -3.06 -18.67
C TYR A 260 10.98 -2.76 -20.14
N TYR A 261 11.99 -2.79 -21.01
CA TYR A 261 11.77 -2.65 -22.44
C TYR A 261 11.05 -3.86 -23.03
N GLN A 262 11.44 -5.07 -22.66
CA GLN A 262 10.83 -6.31 -23.14
C GLN A 262 9.37 -6.45 -22.71
N THR A 263 9.05 -6.10 -21.47
CA THR A 263 7.70 -6.18 -20.91
C THR A 263 6.84 -4.96 -21.30
N GLY A 264 7.42 -3.80 -21.58
CA GLY A 264 6.73 -2.53 -21.83
C GLY A 264 6.20 -2.32 -23.27
N ARG A 265 6.14 -3.36 -24.11
CA ARG A 265 5.72 -3.18 -25.52
C ARG A 265 4.30 -2.62 -25.66
N ALA A 266 3.34 -3.11 -24.86
CA ALA A 266 1.98 -2.59 -24.90
C ALA A 266 1.95 -1.09 -24.59
N SER A 267 2.70 -0.65 -23.57
CA SER A 267 2.82 0.76 -23.23
C SER A 267 3.40 1.57 -24.38
N ARG A 268 4.51 1.16 -24.99
CA ARG A 268 5.12 1.91 -26.11
C ARG A 268 4.20 2.05 -27.30
N VAL A 269 3.48 0.98 -27.68
CA VAL A 269 2.58 1.01 -28.84
C VAL A 269 1.36 1.88 -28.58
N LEU A 270 0.78 1.80 -27.39
CA LEU A 270 -0.49 2.47 -27.08
C LEU A 270 -0.34 3.87 -26.50
N SER A 271 0.85 4.29 -26.10
CA SER A 271 1.08 5.59 -25.43
C SER A 271 0.60 6.79 -26.28
N ALA A 272 0.78 6.75 -27.59
CA ALA A 272 0.30 7.81 -28.48
C ALA A 272 -1.25 7.97 -28.50
N ARG A 273 -1.98 6.94 -28.09
CA ARG A 273 -3.45 6.97 -27.96
C ARG A 273 -3.92 7.63 -26.66
N ILE A 274 -3.00 7.89 -25.73
CA ILE A 274 -3.28 8.37 -24.39
C ILE A 274 -2.44 9.62 -24.10
N PRO A 275 -2.70 10.75 -24.77
CA PRO A 275 -2.03 12.02 -24.43
C PRO A 275 -2.43 12.48 -23.03
N LEU A 276 -1.62 13.34 -22.40
CA LEU A 276 -1.77 13.77 -21.01
C LEU A 276 -3.19 14.29 -20.68
N GLU A 277 -3.74 15.12 -21.56
CA GLU A 277 -5.07 15.72 -21.41
C GLU A 277 -6.23 14.70 -21.50
N ARG A 278 -5.94 13.48 -21.94
CA ARG A 278 -6.92 12.40 -22.04
C ARG A 278 -6.97 11.52 -20.80
N LEU A 279 -5.93 11.51 -19.96
CA LEU A 279 -5.82 10.61 -18.80
C LEU A 279 -7.04 10.68 -17.88
N ALA A 280 -7.33 11.85 -17.32
CA ALA A 280 -8.45 12.02 -16.38
C ALA A 280 -9.79 11.65 -17.02
N ARG A 281 -10.05 12.07 -18.28
CA ARG A 281 -11.30 11.74 -18.98
C ARG A 281 -11.47 10.24 -19.23
N LEU A 282 -10.38 9.53 -19.57
CA LEU A 282 -10.43 8.07 -19.75
C LEU A 282 -10.74 7.39 -18.42
N ASN A 283 -10.04 7.76 -17.35
CA ASN A 283 -10.29 7.26 -16.02
C ASN A 283 -11.76 7.42 -15.62
N ASP A 284 -12.29 8.63 -15.72
CA ASP A 284 -13.67 8.93 -15.34
C ASP A 284 -14.67 8.14 -16.19
N SER A 285 -14.43 8.06 -17.51
CA SER A 285 -15.32 7.32 -18.43
C SER A 285 -15.35 5.83 -18.12
N VAL A 286 -14.20 5.22 -17.77
CA VAL A 286 -14.11 3.81 -17.41
C VAL A 286 -14.89 3.53 -16.13
N TYR A 287 -14.67 4.29 -15.07
CA TYR A 287 -15.37 4.08 -13.80
C TYR A 287 -16.87 4.40 -13.88
N GLN A 288 -17.25 5.43 -14.63
CA GLN A 288 -18.66 5.73 -14.89
C GLN A 288 -19.36 4.58 -15.64
N ALA A 289 -18.69 3.98 -16.63
CA ALA A 289 -19.24 2.84 -17.35
C ALA A 289 -19.37 1.57 -16.48
N LEU A 290 -18.63 1.52 -15.37
CA LEU A 290 -18.72 0.48 -14.34
C LEU A 290 -19.72 0.82 -13.21
N GLY A 291 -20.46 1.92 -13.35
CA GLY A 291 -21.47 2.36 -12.38
C GLY A 291 -20.88 3.07 -11.14
N ALA A 292 -19.60 3.45 -11.15
CA ALA A 292 -18.99 4.23 -10.09
C ALA A 292 -19.07 5.73 -10.44
N ASP A 293 -20.02 6.45 -9.86
CA ASP A 293 -20.15 7.90 -9.97
C ASP A 293 -19.10 8.60 -9.10
N LEU A 294 -17.94 8.90 -9.68
CA LEU A 294 -16.81 9.50 -8.97
C LEU A 294 -17.16 10.86 -8.32
N THR A 295 -18.04 11.64 -8.94
CA THR A 295 -18.54 12.90 -8.39
C THR A 295 -19.41 12.67 -7.16
N GLY A 296 -20.38 11.77 -7.27
CA GLY A 296 -21.26 11.38 -6.15
C GLY A 296 -20.49 10.71 -5.02
N LEU A 297 -19.40 10.00 -5.32
CA LEU A 297 -18.45 9.40 -4.38
C LEU A 297 -17.46 10.43 -3.79
N ARG A 298 -17.50 11.69 -4.22
CA ARG A 298 -16.64 12.79 -3.75
C ARG A 298 -15.15 12.57 -3.98
N VAL A 299 -14.76 11.79 -4.96
CA VAL A 299 -13.36 11.59 -5.31
C VAL A 299 -12.75 12.92 -5.76
N ARG A 300 -11.58 13.25 -5.24
CA ARG A 300 -10.81 14.44 -5.57
C ARG A 300 -9.49 14.04 -6.21
N TYR A 301 -9.05 14.83 -7.16
CA TYR A 301 -7.82 14.60 -7.90
C TYR A 301 -6.89 15.79 -7.80
N ASP A 302 -5.62 15.51 -7.58
CA ASP A 302 -4.51 16.44 -7.70
C ASP A 302 -3.43 15.79 -8.58
N LEU A 303 -3.48 16.03 -9.89
CA LEU A 303 -2.66 15.33 -10.89
C LEU A 303 -1.56 16.21 -11.50
N ALA A 304 -1.62 17.53 -11.30
CA ALA A 304 -0.68 18.47 -11.91
C ALA A 304 0.65 18.51 -11.15
N PRO A 305 1.79 18.53 -11.86
CA PRO A 305 3.09 18.74 -11.23
C PRO A 305 3.21 20.19 -10.71
N ARG A 306 3.83 20.33 -9.53
CA ARG A 306 4.24 21.62 -8.97
C ARG A 306 5.30 21.43 -7.90
N ASP A 307 6.01 22.49 -7.54
CA ASP A 307 6.99 22.47 -6.48
C ASP A 307 6.33 22.22 -5.12
N GLY A 308 7.02 21.52 -4.24
CA GLY A 308 6.55 21.18 -2.89
C GLY A 308 5.50 20.06 -2.82
N LYS A 309 5.00 19.58 -3.96
CA LYS A 309 4.07 18.44 -4.00
C LYS A 309 4.82 17.11 -3.95
N THR A 310 4.27 16.14 -3.23
CA THR A 310 4.75 14.76 -3.24
C THR A 310 4.75 14.19 -4.67
N PRO A 311 5.88 13.68 -5.19
CA PRO A 311 5.99 13.31 -6.60
C PRO A 311 5.38 11.95 -6.95
N VAL A 312 5.14 11.08 -5.95
CA VAL A 312 4.59 9.73 -6.15
C VAL A 312 3.07 9.76 -6.23
N ALA A 313 2.48 8.79 -6.95
CA ALA A 313 1.04 8.58 -6.93
C ALA A 313 0.63 7.84 -5.65
N PHE A 314 -0.48 8.25 -5.08
CA PHE A 314 -1.12 7.59 -3.93
C PHE A 314 -2.52 8.13 -3.69
N THR A 315 -3.30 7.37 -2.92
CA THR A 315 -4.66 7.74 -2.51
C THR A 315 -4.77 7.75 -1.00
N THR A 316 -5.48 8.74 -0.46
CA THR A 316 -5.70 8.87 0.99
C THR A 316 -7.09 9.41 1.30
N PHE A 317 -7.47 9.34 2.58
CA PHE A 317 -8.59 10.11 3.09
C PHE A 317 -8.23 11.61 3.09
N GLY A 318 -9.10 12.45 2.55
CA GLY A 318 -8.98 13.91 2.67
C GLY A 318 -10.01 14.48 3.64
N GLY A 319 -10.74 13.61 4.31
CA GLY A 319 -11.73 13.88 5.31
C GLY A 319 -12.62 12.66 5.54
N ARG A 320 -13.23 12.57 6.75
CA ARG A 320 -14.07 11.43 7.15
C ARG A 320 -15.52 11.78 7.46
N ARG A 321 -15.88 13.08 7.44
CA ARG A 321 -17.23 13.58 7.71
C ARG A 321 -17.72 14.57 6.66
N PRO A 322 -18.14 14.14 5.48
CA PRO A 322 -18.19 12.78 4.92
C PRO A 322 -16.81 12.30 4.46
N ILE A 323 -16.69 11.00 4.11
CA ILE A 323 -15.49 10.47 3.47
C ILE A 323 -15.27 11.19 2.15
N VAL A 324 -14.07 11.74 1.95
CA VAL A 324 -13.62 12.42 0.74
C VAL A 324 -12.27 11.83 0.33
N PRO A 325 -12.25 10.86 -0.59
CA PRO A 325 -10.99 10.32 -1.09
C PRO A 325 -10.23 11.35 -1.92
N TRP A 326 -8.91 11.40 -1.77
CA TRP A 326 -8.00 12.19 -2.59
C TRP A 326 -7.00 11.31 -3.31
N VAL A 327 -6.91 11.51 -4.62
CA VAL A 327 -5.93 10.89 -5.51
C VAL A 327 -4.86 11.92 -5.85
N PHE A 328 -3.62 11.60 -5.51
CA PHE A 328 -2.45 12.40 -5.86
C PHE A 328 -1.63 11.69 -6.93
N ALA A 329 -1.12 12.45 -7.89
CA ALA A 329 -0.11 12.01 -8.85
C ALA A 329 0.59 13.23 -9.46
N THR A 330 1.72 13.00 -10.13
CA THR A 330 2.48 14.09 -10.77
C THR A 330 2.76 13.72 -12.22
N TYR A 331 1.70 13.77 -13.05
CA TYR A 331 1.82 13.41 -14.47
C TYR A 331 2.36 14.56 -15.31
N ARG A 332 3.49 14.32 -15.97
CA ARG A 332 4.10 15.22 -16.97
C ARG A 332 3.84 14.74 -18.40
N THR A 333 3.48 13.49 -18.58
CA THR A 333 3.19 12.84 -19.86
C THR A 333 1.95 11.99 -19.75
N GLY A 334 1.34 11.65 -20.88
CA GLY A 334 0.33 10.60 -20.95
C GLY A 334 0.96 9.21 -20.96
N GLY A 335 0.26 8.24 -21.56
CA GLY A 335 0.71 6.88 -21.75
C GLY A 335 -0.06 5.83 -20.96
N LEU A 336 0.14 4.57 -21.35
CA LEU A 336 -0.60 3.44 -20.76
C LEU A 336 -0.24 3.23 -19.29
N ASP A 337 1.04 3.41 -18.93
CA ASP A 337 1.51 3.21 -17.57
C ASP A 337 0.91 4.24 -16.61
N ASN A 338 0.89 5.53 -17.00
CA ASN A 338 0.26 6.58 -16.21
C ASN A 338 -1.27 6.42 -16.14
N LEU A 339 -1.90 5.89 -17.18
CA LEU A 339 -3.32 5.55 -17.12
C LEU A 339 -3.59 4.37 -16.20
N ASN A 340 -2.75 3.33 -16.26
CA ASN A 340 -2.83 2.19 -15.34
C ASN A 340 -2.71 2.64 -13.88
N GLU A 341 -1.72 3.48 -13.58
CA GLU A 341 -1.51 4.05 -12.24
C GLU A 341 -2.72 4.90 -11.80
N LEU A 342 -3.26 5.76 -12.67
CA LEU A 342 -4.43 6.57 -12.34
C LEU A 342 -5.68 5.73 -12.09
N LEU A 343 -5.89 4.66 -12.86
CA LEU A 343 -6.98 3.72 -12.63
C LEU A 343 -6.80 2.95 -11.32
N HIS A 344 -5.56 2.58 -10.97
CA HIS A 344 -5.21 1.95 -9.71
C HIS A 344 -5.55 2.89 -8.53
N GLU A 345 -5.06 4.12 -8.54
CA GLU A 345 -5.33 5.09 -7.49
C GLU A 345 -6.82 5.43 -7.37
N THR A 346 -7.53 5.49 -8.49
CA THR A 346 -9.00 5.66 -8.46
C THR A 346 -9.69 4.42 -7.88
N GLY A 347 -9.12 3.22 -8.08
CA GLY A 347 -9.58 1.99 -7.44
C GLY A 347 -9.53 2.08 -5.91
N HIS A 348 -8.43 2.58 -5.34
CA HIS A 348 -8.34 2.93 -3.93
C HIS A 348 -9.42 3.95 -3.52
N ALA A 349 -9.60 5.00 -4.30
CA ALA A 349 -10.54 6.07 -3.97
C ALA A 349 -11.99 5.58 -3.90
N ILE A 350 -12.45 4.76 -4.85
CA ILE A 350 -13.81 4.20 -4.81
C ILE A 350 -13.99 3.16 -3.69
N HIS A 351 -12.92 2.47 -3.30
CA HIS A 351 -12.91 1.60 -2.14
C HIS A 351 -13.14 2.43 -0.86
N LEU A 352 -12.33 3.46 -0.62
CA LEU A 352 -12.52 4.37 0.52
C LEU A 352 -13.93 4.96 0.56
N ALA A 353 -14.40 5.46 -0.59
CA ALA A 353 -15.73 6.05 -0.72
C ALA A 353 -16.86 5.07 -0.38
N ALA A 354 -16.63 3.76 -0.49
CA ALA A 354 -17.61 2.73 -0.22
C ALA A 354 -17.70 2.31 1.26
N ILE A 355 -16.72 2.66 2.10
CA ILE A 355 -16.69 2.26 3.51
C ILE A 355 -17.92 2.78 4.25
N ARG A 356 -18.66 1.89 4.92
CA ARG A 356 -19.89 2.16 5.66
C ARG A 356 -19.85 1.39 6.98
N THR A 357 -19.15 1.95 7.96
CA THR A 357 -18.92 1.34 9.26
C THR A 357 -19.19 2.32 10.39
N ARG A 358 -19.18 1.85 11.64
CA ARG A 358 -19.13 2.74 12.79
C ARG A 358 -17.80 3.51 12.80
N PRO A 359 -17.72 4.68 13.49
CA PRO A 359 -16.55 5.56 13.45
C PRO A 359 -15.21 4.90 13.75
N ALA A 360 -15.18 3.99 14.74
CA ALA A 360 -13.97 3.26 15.12
C ALA A 360 -13.37 2.40 14.00
N TYR A 361 -14.19 1.95 13.05
CA TYR A 361 -13.79 1.05 11.96
C TYR A 361 -13.70 1.75 10.60
N THR A 362 -13.94 3.06 10.55
CA THR A 362 -13.83 3.86 9.32
C THR A 362 -12.36 4.12 9.01
N ASP A 363 -11.70 3.12 8.44
CA ASP A 363 -10.29 3.17 8.04
C ASP A 363 -10.03 2.16 6.93
N TRP A 364 -8.77 2.12 6.42
CA TRP A 364 -8.32 1.05 5.55
C TRP A 364 -8.53 -0.32 6.20
N PRO A 365 -8.80 -1.38 5.43
CA PRO A 365 -8.79 -2.76 5.92
C PRO A 365 -7.47 -3.12 6.64
N ASP A 366 -7.51 -4.19 7.42
CA ASP A 366 -6.39 -4.65 8.25
C ASP A 366 -5.31 -5.45 7.49
N ALA A 367 -5.38 -5.48 6.16
CA ALA A 367 -4.40 -6.16 5.31
C ALA A 367 -4.08 -5.31 4.07
N ASP A 368 -2.88 -4.77 4.01
CA ASP A 368 -2.39 -3.98 2.88
C ASP A 368 -2.43 -4.73 1.54
N PRO A 369 -2.10 -6.06 1.47
CA PRO A 369 -2.23 -6.80 0.22
C PRO A 369 -3.63 -6.76 -0.39
N PHE A 370 -4.67 -6.65 0.44
CA PHE A 370 -6.03 -6.52 -0.04
C PHE A 370 -6.32 -5.11 -0.58
N THR A 371 -5.81 -4.07 0.04
CA THR A 371 -5.98 -2.70 -0.45
C THR A 371 -5.35 -2.52 -1.82
N GLU A 372 -4.14 -3.04 -2.01
CA GLU A 372 -3.46 -3.08 -3.31
C GLU A 372 -4.23 -3.95 -4.34
N ALA A 373 -4.69 -5.13 -3.91
CA ALA A 373 -5.45 -6.02 -4.78
C ALA A 373 -6.69 -5.34 -5.37
N VAL A 374 -7.50 -4.66 -4.55
CA VAL A 374 -8.74 -4.05 -5.02
C VAL A 374 -8.51 -2.78 -5.85
N ALA A 375 -7.40 -2.09 -5.68
CA ALA A 375 -6.98 -1.00 -6.54
C ALA A 375 -6.66 -1.50 -7.96
N ASP A 376 -6.02 -2.64 -8.07
CA ASP A 376 -5.69 -3.30 -9.33
C ASP A 376 -6.90 -3.88 -10.08
N PHE A 377 -8.08 -3.91 -9.46
CA PHE A 377 -9.25 -4.59 -10.03
C PHE A 377 -9.54 -4.14 -11.47
N ILE A 378 -9.57 -2.85 -11.71
CA ILE A 378 -9.84 -2.24 -13.02
C ILE A 378 -8.54 -1.84 -13.73
N ALA A 379 -7.53 -1.44 -13.00
CA ALA A 379 -6.24 -1.05 -13.58
C ALA A 379 -5.65 -2.15 -14.48
N LEU A 380 -5.73 -3.41 -14.06
CA LEU A 380 -5.23 -4.53 -14.84
C LEU A 380 -6.03 -4.81 -16.14
N GLU A 381 -7.22 -4.23 -16.31
CA GLU A 381 -7.98 -4.39 -17.56
C GLU A 381 -7.34 -3.67 -18.76
N VAL A 382 -6.53 -2.63 -18.55
CA VAL A 382 -5.86 -1.89 -19.64
C VAL A 382 -4.97 -2.77 -20.52
N TYR A 383 -4.58 -3.93 -20.02
CA TYR A 383 -3.78 -4.90 -20.74
C TYR A 383 -4.60 -5.91 -21.57
N GLU A 384 -5.94 -5.89 -21.44
CA GLU A 384 -6.81 -6.76 -22.24
C GLU A 384 -7.11 -6.14 -23.61
N PRO A 385 -6.94 -6.88 -24.72
CA PRO A 385 -7.23 -6.35 -26.06
C PRO A 385 -8.67 -5.82 -26.20
N ALA A 386 -9.64 -6.44 -25.55
CA ALA A 386 -11.03 -6.00 -25.57
C ALA A 386 -11.22 -4.62 -24.93
N TRP A 387 -10.52 -4.34 -23.81
CA TRP A 387 -10.48 -3.04 -23.14
C TRP A 387 -9.82 -2.00 -24.04
N GLN A 388 -8.64 -2.32 -24.57
CA GLN A 388 -7.86 -1.45 -25.44
C GLN A 388 -8.66 -1.03 -26.69
N GLN A 389 -9.29 -1.99 -27.37
CA GLN A 389 -10.13 -1.71 -28.53
C GLN A 389 -11.31 -0.81 -28.16
N ARG A 390 -11.96 -1.05 -27.01
CA ARG A 390 -13.12 -0.25 -26.55
C ARG A 390 -12.75 1.19 -26.23
N TRP A 391 -11.67 1.39 -25.50
CA TRP A 391 -11.34 2.67 -24.87
C TRP A 391 -10.30 3.49 -25.65
N LEU A 392 -9.43 2.82 -26.39
CA LEU A 392 -8.36 3.47 -27.17
C LEU A 392 -8.61 3.45 -28.67
N GLY A 393 -9.49 2.60 -29.15
CA GLY A 393 -9.74 2.36 -30.58
C GLY A 393 -8.63 1.59 -31.29
N ASP A 394 -7.74 0.96 -30.51
CA ASP A 394 -6.59 0.21 -30.98
C ASP A 394 -6.25 -0.87 -29.96
N SER A 395 -5.47 -1.89 -30.33
CA SER A 395 -5.08 -2.95 -29.38
C SER A 395 -3.76 -3.60 -29.80
N VAL A 396 -3.05 -4.13 -28.82
CA VAL A 396 -1.88 -4.99 -29.06
C VAL A 396 -2.28 -6.47 -29.00
N PRO A 397 -1.45 -7.38 -29.55
CA PRO A 397 -1.63 -8.82 -29.35
C PRO A 397 -1.73 -9.17 -27.86
N LEU A 398 -2.55 -10.17 -27.53
CA LEU A 398 -2.77 -10.63 -26.15
C LEU A 398 -1.45 -10.93 -25.41
N ALA A 399 -0.49 -11.54 -26.10
CA ALA A 399 0.83 -11.83 -25.51
C ALA A 399 1.56 -10.57 -25.04
N ASP A 400 1.50 -9.47 -25.79
CA ASP A 400 2.15 -8.21 -25.44
C ASP A 400 1.41 -7.53 -24.26
N GLY A 401 0.07 -7.61 -24.25
CA GLY A 401 -0.73 -7.14 -23.12
C GLY A 401 -0.43 -7.92 -21.85
N LEU A 402 -0.44 -9.25 -21.90
CA LEU A 402 -0.15 -10.11 -20.74
C LEU A 402 1.30 -9.95 -20.24
N ARG A 403 2.27 -9.76 -21.15
CA ARG A 403 3.65 -9.43 -20.74
C ARG A 403 3.72 -8.09 -20.01
N GLY A 404 2.99 -7.08 -20.46
CA GLY A 404 2.89 -5.78 -19.79
C GLY A 404 2.30 -5.94 -18.37
N ARG A 405 1.16 -6.62 -18.25
CA ARG A 405 0.52 -6.89 -16.97
C ARG A 405 1.42 -7.64 -16.00
N TYR A 406 1.94 -8.78 -16.43
CA TYR A 406 2.64 -9.69 -15.54
C TYR A 406 4.12 -9.39 -15.38
N GLY A 407 4.75 -8.65 -16.29
CA GLY A 407 6.16 -8.29 -16.16
C GLY A 407 6.49 -7.56 -14.87
N ALA A 408 5.66 -6.58 -14.48
CA ALA A 408 5.81 -5.89 -13.21
C ALA A 408 5.42 -6.80 -12.02
N ILE A 409 4.26 -7.45 -12.08
CA ILE A 409 3.73 -8.31 -11.00
C ILE A 409 4.71 -9.44 -10.65
N LEU A 410 5.26 -10.13 -11.64
CA LEU A 410 6.17 -11.25 -11.40
C LEU A 410 7.55 -10.79 -10.89
N LEU A 411 7.98 -9.60 -11.31
CA LEU A 411 9.18 -8.99 -10.75
C LEU A 411 8.97 -8.62 -9.26
N ASP A 412 7.83 -8.03 -8.89
CA ASP A 412 7.47 -7.75 -7.50
C ASP A 412 7.29 -9.03 -6.68
N MET A 413 6.71 -10.07 -7.27
CA MET A 413 6.60 -11.39 -6.64
C MET A 413 7.98 -12.03 -6.40
N SER A 414 8.94 -11.75 -7.29
CA SER A 414 10.34 -12.16 -7.09
C SER A 414 10.98 -11.42 -5.92
N TRP A 415 10.69 -10.13 -5.71
CA TRP A 415 11.12 -9.40 -4.52
C TRP A 415 10.47 -9.95 -3.24
N ALA A 416 9.20 -10.31 -3.28
CA ALA A 416 8.53 -10.93 -2.13
C ALA A 416 9.17 -12.28 -1.75
N LEU A 417 9.48 -13.11 -2.73
CA LEU A 417 10.19 -14.38 -2.52
C LEU A 417 11.62 -14.15 -2.03
N PHE A 418 12.32 -13.15 -2.57
CA PHE A 418 13.64 -12.72 -2.11
C PHE A 418 13.61 -12.32 -0.63
N GLU A 419 12.71 -11.40 -0.24
CA GLU A 419 12.58 -10.94 1.14
C GLU A 419 12.26 -12.09 2.09
N LEU A 420 11.34 -12.98 1.73
CA LEU A 420 11.00 -14.16 2.51
C LEU A 420 12.21 -15.07 2.73
N ARG A 421 13.00 -15.33 1.68
CA ARG A 421 14.22 -16.15 1.76
C ARG A 421 15.30 -15.49 2.61
N MET A 422 15.51 -14.18 2.48
CA MET A 422 16.47 -13.44 3.28
C MET A 422 16.09 -13.42 4.77
N LEU A 423 14.80 -13.32 5.11
CA LEU A 423 14.34 -13.40 6.50
C LEU A 423 14.51 -14.81 7.10
N ARG A 424 14.39 -15.85 6.28
CA ARG A 424 14.60 -17.25 6.71
C ARG A 424 16.07 -17.65 6.81
N ASP A 425 16.92 -17.10 5.93
CA ASP A 425 18.37 -17.29 5.95
C ASP A 425 19.09 -15.94 5.82
N PRO A 426 19.24 -15.19 6.93
CA PRO A 426 19.91 -13.89 6.93
C PRO A 426 21.42 -13.97 6.67
N SER A 427 22.00 -15.17 6.64
CA SER A 427 23.41 -15.38 6.31
C SER A 427 23.68 -15.46 4.80
N ALA A 428 22.64 -15.69 3.99
CA ALA A 428 22.75 -15.78 2.55
C ALA A 428 23.25 -14.46 1.94
N ASP A 429 23.95 -14.57 0.80
CA ASP A 429 24.36 -13.40 0.03
C ASP A 429 23.17 -12.86 -0.78
N PRO A 430 22.67 -11.64 -0.51
CA PRO A 430 21.50 -11.10 -1.18
C PRO A 430 21.70 -10.95 -2.69
N ASN A 431 22.90 -10.61 -3.16
CA ASN A 431 23.18 -10.50 -4.59
C ASN A 431 23.08 -11.86 -5.29
N LEU A 432 23.61 -12.92 -4.67
CA LEU A 432 23.53 -14.27 -5.21
C LEU A 432 22.10 -14.81 -5.19
N VAL A 433 21.36 -14.58 -4.09
CA VAL A 433 19.95 -15.00 -4.01
C VAL A 433 19.13 -14.35 -5.11
N TRP A 434 19.28 -13.03 -5.28
CA TRP A 434 18.53 -12.28 -6.28
C TRP A 434 18.90 -12.67 -7.71
N ALA A 435 20.20 -12.76 -8.03
CA ALA A 435 20.68 -13.10 -9.37
C ALA A 435 20.19 -14.48 -9.80
N ARG A 436 20.21 -15.48 -8.91
CA ARG A 436 19.67 -16.82 -9.19
C ARG A 436 18.17 -16.78 -9.39
N LEU A 437 17.44 -16.16 -8.48
CA LEU A 437 15.98 -16.09 -8.52
C LEU A 437 15.48 -15.48 -9.83
N THR A 438 16.04 -14.34 -10.24
CA THR A 438 15.64 -13.67 -11.48
C THR A 438 16.05 -14.42 -12.73
N GLN A 439 17.20 -15.12 -12.72
CA GLN A 439 17.58 -15.96 -13.85
C GLN A 439 16.71 -17.21 -13.95
N ASP A 440 16.47 -17.91 -12.84
CA ASP A 440 15.77 -19.18 -12.83
C ASP A 440 14.28 -19.05 -13.20
N TYR A 441 13.65 -17.92 -12.86
CA TYR A 441 12.21 -17.73 -13.05
C TYR A 441 11.82 -16.67 -14.08
N LEU A 442 12.64 -15.62 -14.25
CA LEU A 442 12.31 -14.51 -15.14
C LEU A 442 13.14 -14.50 -16.44
N HIS A 443 14.09 -15.42 -16.59
CA HIS A 443 15.06 -15.43 -17.69
C HIS A 443 15.91 -14.14 -17.76
N ILE A 444 16.14 -13.47 -16.61
CA ILE A 444 17.04 -12.33 -16.52
C ILE A 444 18.45 -12.86 -16.25
N ARG A 445 19.42 -12.47 -17.08
CA ARG A 445 20.82 -12.86 -16.90
C ARG A 445 21.32 -12.52 -15.52
N ALA A 446 21.95 -13.49 -14.85
CA ALA A 446 22.51 -13.29 -13.52
C ALA A 446 23.68 -12.29 -13.53
N HIS A 447 23.59 -11.29 -12.69
CA HIS A 447 24.62 -10.28 -12.44
C HIS A 447 24.82 -10.14 -10.92
N PRO A 448 25.48 -11.10 -10.26
CA PRO A 448 25.67 -11.06 -8.82
C PRO A 448 26.57 -9.90 -8.35
N GLU A 449 27.32 -9.26 -9.26
CA GLU A 449 28.09 -8.05 -9.01
C GLU A 449 27.18 -6.80 -8.89
N LEU A 450 25.92 -6.88 -9.31
CA LEU A 450 24.96 -5.78 -9.27
C LEU A 450 23.93 -6.02 -8.16
N ALA A 451 23.90 -5.15 -7.17
CA ALA A 451 22.92 -5.20 -6.07
C ALA A 451 21.55 -4.60 -6.47
N TRP A 452 21.08 -4.85 -7.70
CA TRP A 452 19.88 -4.19 -8.23
C TRP A 452 18.56 -4.63 -7.57
N TRP A 453 18.55 -5.69 -6.77
CA TRP A 453 17.44 -5.99 -5.86
C TRP A 453 17.13 -4.78 -4.95
N ALA A 454 18.14 -4.00 -4.60
CA ALA A 454 18.03 -2.80 -3.77
C ALA A 454 17.42 -1.58 -4.50
N MET A 455 16.83 -1.77 -5.68
CA MET A 455 15.98 -0.75 -6.31
C MET A 455 14.65 -0.54 -5.58
N ARG A 456 14.21 -1.51 -4.78
CA ARG A 456 12.96 -1.45 -4.02
C ARG A 456 13.19 -0.94 -2.60
N GLY A 457 12.91 0.35 -2.37
CA GLY A 457 12.97 0.98 -1.04
C GLY A 457 12.03 0.33 -0.03
N GLN A 458 10.96 -0.28 -0.50
CA GLN A 458 9.99 -1.03 0.29
C GLN A 458 10.61 -2.14 1.15
N LEU A 459 11.74 -2.73 0.71
CA LEU A 459 12.49 -3.71 1.51
C LEU A 459 13.02 -3.15 2.84
N VAL A 460 13.14 -1.82 2.95
CA VAL A 460 13.61 -1.12 4.15
C VAL A 460 12.57 -0.16 4.73
N ASP A 461 11.39 -0.10 4.14
CA ASP A 461 10.27 0.67 4.65
C ASP A 461 9.57 -0.07 5.79
N GLU A 462 9.08 -1.27 5.51
CA GLU A 462 8.44 -2.14 6.48
C GLU A 462 8.82 -3.60 6.22
N PRO A 463 9.01 -4.44 7.29
CA PRO A 463 9.31 -5.86 7.11
C PRO A 463 8.16 -6.61 6.43
N GLY A 464 8.48 -7.34 5.37
CA GLY A 464 7.49 -8.13 4.62
C GLY A 464 6.67 -7.30 3.63
N TYR A 465 7.01 -6.03 3.41
CA TYR A 465 6.24 -5.12 2.55
C TYR A 465 6.03 -5.66 1.13
N MET A 466 7.03 -6.31 0.54
CA MET A 466 6.91 -6.84 -0.83
C MET A 466 5.82 -7.91 -0.97
N MET A 467 5.39 -8.52 0.15
CA MET A 467 4.27 -9.45 0.15
C MET A 467 2.93 -8.79 -0.17
N ASN A 468 2.80 -7.48 0.04
CA ASN A 468 1.59 -6.73 -0.32
C ASN A 468 1.26 -6.91 -1.81
N TYR A 469 2.26 -6.80 -2.67
CA TYR A 469 2.11 -6.98 -4.12
C TYR A 469 1.89 -8.45 -4.52
N ALA A 470 2.66 -9.36 -3.93
CA ALA A 470 2.60 -10.78 -4.28
C ALA A 470 1.28 -11.44 -3.82
N ALA A 471 0.89 -11.25 -2.56
CA ALA A 471 -0.39 -11.74 -2.05
C ALA A 471 -1.57 -11.01 -2.71
N GLY A 472 -1.43 -9.69 -2.92
CA GLY A 472 -2.41 -8.88 -3.65
C GLY A 472 -2.70 -9.42 -5.06
N ALA A 473 -1.65 -9.80 -5.81
CA ALA A 473 -1.82 -10.37 -7.15
C ALA A 473 -2.58 -11.70 -7.15
N ILE A 474 -2.36 -12.56 -6.16
CA ILE A 474 -3.11 -13.81 -5.99
C ILE A 474 -4.58 -13.53 -5.68
N VAL A 475 -4.83 -12.62 -4.74
CA VAL A 475 -6.18 -12.26 -4.29
C VAL A 475 -6.96 -11.61 -5.41
N ILE A 476 -6.38 -10.63 -6.12
CA ILE A 476 -7.10 -9.93 -7.20
C ILE A 476 -7.40 -10.84 -8.39
N ALA A 477 -6.54 -11.78 -8.73
CA ALA A 477 -6.84 -12.75 -9.78
C ALA A 477 -8.09 -13.57 -9.44
N ALA A 478 -8.21 -14.06 -8.20
CA ALA A 478 -9.38 -14.78 -7.72
C ALA A 478 -10.67 -13.91 -7.69
N ILE A 479 -10.55 -12.66 -7.22
CA ILE A 479 -11.66 -11.69 -7.20
C ILE A 479 -12.15 -11.41 -8.63
N ARG A 480 -11.25 -11.20 -9.58
CA ARG A 480 -11.56 -10.94 -11.00
C ARG A 480 -12.21 -12.16 -11.66
N GLU A 481 -11.71 -13.36 -11.40
CA GLU A 481 -12.33 -14.61 -11.88
C GLU A 481 -13.77 -14.75 -11.36
N ARG A 482 -13.97 -14.55 -10.04
CA ARG A 482 -15.31 -14.59 -9.43
C ARG A 482 -16.24 -13.55 -10.03
N THR A 483 -15.73 -12.36 -10.31
CA THR A 483 -16.49 -11.26 -10.91
C THR A 483 -16.87 -11.59 -12.36
N ARG A 484 -15.94 -12.13 -13.16
CA ARG A 484 -16.23 -12.58 -14.52
C ARG A 484 -17.27 -13.70 -14.56
N ALA A 485 -17.23 -14.62 -13.61
CA ALA A 485 -18.26 -15.66 -13.50
C ALA A 485 -19.67 -15.09 -13.26
N ARG A 486 -19.77 -13.90 -12.63
CA ARG A 486 -21.05 -13.24 -12.32
C ARG A 486 -21.51 -12.24 -13.39
N HIS A 487 -20.60 -11.44 -13.91
CA HIS A 487 -20.86 -10.29 -14.79
C HIS A 487 -20.43 -10.53 -16.25
N GLY A 488 -19.72 -11.63 -16.53
CA GLY A 488 -19.08 -11.82 -17.82
C GLY A 488 -17.84 -10.93 -17.97
N ASP A 489 -17.55 -10.53 -19.21
CA ASP A 489 -16.45 -9.62 -19.52
C ASP A 489 -16.85 -8.17 -19.20
N PHE A 490 -16.32 -7.63 -18.11
CA PHE A 490 -16.53 -6.24 -17.69
C PHE A 490 -15.50 -5.26 -18.25
N SER A 491 -14.55 -5.71 -19.03
CA SER A 491 -13.50 -4.85 -19.65
C SER A 491 -14.07 -3.69 -20.46
N ARG A 492 -15.27 -3.88 -21.03
CA ARG A 492 -15.95 -2.86 -21.86
C ARG A 492 -16.89 -1.95 -21.09
N GLY A 493 -16.98 -2.13 -19.78
CA GLY A 493 -17.94 -1.47 -18.90
C GLY A 493 -19.12 -2.36 -18.54
N ASP A 494 -19.56 -2.27 -17.29
CA ASP A 494 -20.77 -2.91 -16.76
C ASP A 494 -21.35 -2.02 -15.66
N PRO A 495 -22.45 -1.31 -15.89
CA PRO A 495 -23.00 -0.37 -14.92
C PRO A 495 -23.47 -1.03 -13.60
N GLY A 496 -23.61 -2.36 -13.57
CA GLY A 496 -23.94 -3.12 -12.37
C GLY A 496 -22.73 -3.49 -11.50
N TRP A 497 -21.51 -3.37 -12.03
CA TRP A 497 -20.28 -3.82 -11.37
C TRP A 497 -20.08 -3.17 -9.99
N TYR A 498 -20.05 -1.84 -9.90
CA TYR A 498 -19.80 -1.14 -8.63
C TYR A 498 -20.89 -1.41 -7.59
N ALA A 499 -22.15 -1.40 -8.00
CA ALA A 499 -23.28 -1.70 -7.12
C ALA A 499 -23.24 -3.12 -6.55
N TRP A 500 -22.59 -4.07 -7.25
CA TRP A 500 -22.41 -5.43 -6.78
C TRP A 500 -21.15 -5.59 -5.91
N VAL A 501 -20.02 -4.97 -6.29
CA VAL A 501 -18.73 -5.09 -5.59
C VAL A 501 -18.74 -4.32 -4.26
N ALA A 502 -19.18 -3.06 -4.27
CA ALA A 502 -19.06 -2.17 -3.13
C ALA A 502 -19.68 -2.72 -1.82
N PRO A 503 -20.94 -3.22 -1.80
CA PRO A 503 -21.53 -3.76 -0.58
C PRO A 503 -20.98 -5.12 -0.15
N ARG A 504 -20.26 -5.84 -1.02
CA ARG A 504 -19.75 -7.20 -0.76
C ARG A 504 -18.26 -7.24 -0.44
N LEU A 505 -17.49 -6.25 -0.91
CA LEU A 505 -16.05 -6.24 -0.82
C LEU A 505 -15.51 -4.96 -0.16
N TYR A 506 -16.02 -3.77 -0.49
CA TYR A 506 -15.39 -2.49 -0.13
C TYR A 506 -15.91 -1.86 1.16
N ARG A 507 -17.13 -2.21 1.59
CA ARG A 507 -17.81 -1.47 2.67
C ARG A 507 -17.19 -1.61 4.06
N TYR A 508 -16.32 -2.57 4.30
CA TYR A 508 -16.07 -3.09 5.65
C TYR A 508 -15.02 -2.33 6.45
N GLY A 509 -14.04 -1.65 5.82
CA GLY A 509 -12.95 -1.03 6.58
C GLY A 509 -12.35 -2.00 7.59
N LEU A 510 -12.24 -1.58 8.86
CA LEU A 510 -11.79 -2.43 9.98
C LEU A 510 -12.92 -3.23 10.65
N GLU A 511 -14.16 -3.20 10.12
CA GLU A 511 -15.31 -3.87 10.76
C GLU A 511 -15.17 -5.39 10.77
N ARG A 512 -14.54 -5.96 9.73
CA ARG A 512 -14.27 -7.39 9.60
C ARG A 512 -12.82 -7.64 9.24
N PRO A 513 -12.24 -8.76 9.69
CA PRO A 513 -10.95 -9.21 9.18
C PRO A 513 -10.99 -9.36 7.66
N THR A 514 -9.96 -8.90 6.98
CA THR A 514 -9.87 -8.94 5.51
C THR A 514 -10.03 -10.36 4.98
N ARG A 515 -9.43 -11.35 5.64
CA ARG A 515 -9.59 -12.77 5.28
C ARG A 515 -11.07 -13.17 5.15
N GLU A 516 -11.90 -12.82 6.13
CA GLU A 516 -13.34 -13.15 6.11
C GLU A 516 -14.07 -12.45 4.97
N VAL A 517 -13.68 -11.20 4.67
CA VAL A 517 -14.26 -10.43 3.56
C VAL A 517 -13.93 -11.08 2.23
N VAL A 518 -12.66 -11.44 2.01
CA VAL A 518 -12.18 -12.08 0.78
C VAL A 518 -12.81 -13.46 0.60
N GLU A 519 -12.70 -14.34 1.60
CA GLU A 519 -13.27 -15.69 1.55
C GLU A 519 -14.80 -15.67 1.36
N GLY A 520 -15.49 -14.73 2.02
CA GLY A 520 -16.93 -14.52 1.85
C GLY A 520 -17.31 -14.06 0.43
N PHE A 521 -16.51 -13.18 -0.17
CA PHE A 521 -16.72 -12.74 -1.55
C PHE A 521 -16.46 -13.86 -2.57
N LEU A 522 -15.40 -14.63 -2.37
CA LEU A 522 -15.03 -15.75 -3.24
C LEU A 522 -15.99 -16.94 -3.09
N GLY A 523 -16.60 -17.11 -1.91
CA GLY A 523 -17.39 -18.28 -1.55
C GLY A 523 -16.53 -19.49 -1.19
N GLY A 524 -15.27 -19.28 -0.80
CA GLY A 524 -14.30 -20.31 -0.44
C GLY A 524 -12.91 -19.74 -0.15
N PRO A 525 -11.93 -20.60 0.16
CA PRO A 525 -10.58 -20.16 0.49
C PRO A 525 -9.87 -19.53 -0.72
N VAL A 526 -8.90 -18.67 -0.44
CA VAL A 526 -8.00 -18.11 -1.45
C VAL A 526 -7.14 -19.22 -2.07
N SER A 527 -6.87 -19.12 -3.37
CA SER A 527 -6.10 -20.09 -4.14
C SER A 527 -5.33 -19.39 -5.26
N PRO A 528 -4.14 -19.87 -5.66
CA PRO A 528 -3.39 -19.33 -6.79
C PRO A 528 -3.96 -19.74 -8.16
N ALA A 529 -4.99 -20.60 -8.19
CA ALA A 529 -5.50 -21.22 -9.42
C ALA A 529 -5.92 -20.19 -10.48
N ALA A 530 -6.60 -19.13 -10.08
CA ALA A 530 -7.03 -18.06 -10.99
C ALA A 530 -5.83 -17.37 -11.66
N LEU A 531 -4.80 -17.02 -10.90
CA LEU A 531 -3.59 -16.40 -11.42
C LEU A 531 -2.82 -17.34 -12.35
N LEU A 532 -2.68 -18.61 -11.95
CA LEU A 532 -2.05 -19.63 -12.79
C LEU A 532 -2.79 -19.85 -14.11
N THR A 533 -4.13 -19.81 -14.08
CA THR A 533 -4.97 -19.92 -15.27
C THR A 533 -4.79 -18.71 -16.18
N ASP A 534 -4.75 -17.51 -15.61
CA ASP A 534 -4.59 -16.27 -16.40
C ASP A 534 -3.19 -16.19 -17.05
N LEU A 535 -2.13 -16.60 -16.35
CA LEU A 535 -0.77 -16.71 -16.92
C LEU A 535 -0.71 -17.67 -18.11
N ARG A 536 -1.41 -18.79 -18.05
CA ARG A 536 -1.45 -19.80 -19.13
C ARG A 536 -2.22 -19.33 -20.37
N ARG A 537 -2.94 -18.22 -20.33
CA ARG A 537 -3.51 -17.55 -21.51
C ARG A 537 -2.43 -17.01 -22.46
N MET A 538 -1.20 -16.83 -21.96
CA MET A 538 -0.09 -16.39 -22.80
C MET A 538 0.15 -17.44 -23.90
N PRO A 539 0.10 -17.05 -25.19
CA PRO A 539 0.38 -17.98 -26.27
C PRO A 539 1.79 -18.53 -26.08
N ARG A 540 1.93 -19.86 -26.11
CA ARG A 540 3.25 -20.48 -26.13
C ARG A 540 3.97 -19.98 -27.38
N THR A 541 5.04 -19.24 -27.21
CA THR A 541 5.93 -18.92 -28.30
C THR A 541 6.55 -20.23 -28.74
N VAL A 542 6.15 -20.72 -29.93
CA VAL A 542 6.92 -21.80 -30.59
C VAL A 542 8.33 -21.26 -30.82
N PRO A 543 9.38 -21.96 -30.39
CA PRO A 543 10.75 -21.50 -30.50
C PRO A 543 11.17 -21.27 -31.96
#